data_1c5a6a4d3ed588ad5bbbc52bb3a96523
#
_entry.id   1c5a6a4d3ed588ad5bbbc52bb3a96523
#
_cell.length_a   1.000
_cell.length_b   1.000
_cell.length_c   1.000
_cell.angle_alpha   90.00
_cell.angle_beta   90.00
_cell.angle_gamma   90.00
#
_symmetry.space_group_name_H-M   'P 1'
#
loop_
_entity.id
_entity.type
_entity.pdbx_description
1 polymer ?
#
loop_
_entity_poly.entity_id
_entity_poly.type
_entity_poly.pdbx_seq_one_letter_code
_entity_poly.pdbx_strand_id
1 'polypeptide(L)'
;MSNNETIYESVIADLLKEIDRATAKHPFFPCRKHPAFVLIAEEYLELTRAINDNESDARVIEEAFHTAVTLLRFITEKRKNPDLHAENERIEEK
;
A
#
# COMPACT_ATOMS: atom_id res chain seq x y z
N MET A 1 -14.96 15.05 19.78
CA MET A 1 -13.97 14.26 19.03
C MET A 1 -12.58 14.44 19.60
N SER A 2 -11.81 13.38 19.66
CA SER A 2 -10.43 13.50 20.09
C SER A 2 -9.58 14.15 19.01
N ASN A 3 -8.47 14.75 19.39
CA ASN A 3 -7.52 15.32 18.42
C ASN A 3 -6.96 14.26 17.48
N ASN A 4 -6.80 13.01 18.00
CA ASN A 4 -6.31 11.90 17.19
C ASN A 4 -7.26 11.56 16.06
N GLU A 5 -8.56 11.53 16.32
CA GLU A 5 -9.54 11.25 15.27
C GLU A 5 -9.45 12.28 14.15
N THR A 6 -9.36 13.57 14.51
CA THR A 6 -9.28 14.65 13.52
C THR A 6 -8.01 14.53 12.67
N ILE A 7 -6.87 14.22 13.28
CA ILE A 7 -5.60 14.07 12.58
C ILE A 7 -5.67 12.88 11.62
N TYR A 8 -6.16 11.73 12.08
CA TYR A 8 -6.26 10.55 11.22
C TYR A 8 -7.28 10.73 10.10
N GLU A 9 -8.39 11.41 10.36
CA GLU A 9 -9.36 11.69 9.31
C GLU A 9 -8.74 12.48 8.16
N SER A 10 -7.92 13.48 8.48
CA SER A 10 -7.22 14.27 7.48
C SER A 10 -6.27 13.41 6.66
N VAL A 11 -5.47 12.57 7.33
CA VAL A 11 -4.54 11.67 6.65
C VAL A 11 -5.29 10.67 5.78
N ILE A 12 -6.39 10.12 6.28
CA ILE A 12 -7.20 9.16 5.52
C ILE A 12 -7.80 9.83 4.28
N ALA A 13 -8.27 11.06 4.41
CA ALA A 13 -8.80 11.80 3.27
C ALA A 13 -7.74 11.98 2.18
N ASP A 14 -6.53 12.34 2.56
CA ASP A 14 -5.42 12.47 1.61
C ASP A 14 -5.05 11.13 1.00
N LEU A 15 -5.07 10.07 1.81
CA LEU A 15 -4.79 8.72 1.33
C LEU A 15 -5.80 8.28 0.27
N LEU A 16 -7.08 8.56 0.47
CA LEU A 16 -8.12 8.24 -0.51
C LEU A 16 -7.90 8.97 -1.83
N LYS A 17 -7.47 10.24 -1.77
CA LYS A 17 -7.13 10.99 -2.98
C LYS A 17 -5.95 10.35 -3.72
N GLU A 18 -4.95 9.90 -2.98
CA GLU A 18 -3.79 9.25 -3.59
C GLU A 18 -4.15 7.90 -4.20
N ILE A 19 -5.06 7.15 -3.57
CA ILE A 19 -5.56 5.90 -4.13
C ILE A 19 -6.27 6.17 -5.46
N ASP A 20 -7.13 7.19 -5.51
CA ASP A 20 -7.84 7.54 -6.74
C ASP A 20 -6.88 7.94 -7.84
N ARG A 21 -5.86 8.73 -7.51
CA ARG A 21 -4.84 9.15 -8.47
C ARG A 21 -4.04 7.97 -8.99
N ALA A 22 -3.61 7.09 -8.11
CA ALA A 22 -2.83 5.91 -8.48
C ALA A 22 -3.67 4.95 -9.33
N THR A 23 -4.94 4.78 -8.99
CA THR A 23 -5.84 3.90 -9.74
C THR A 23 -6.13 4.45 -11.13
N ALA A 24 -6.27 5.76 -11.28
CA ALA A 24 -6.46 6.38 -12.58
C ALA A 24 -5.21 6.22 -13.47
N LYS A 25 -4.03 6.36 -12.88
CA LYS A 25 -2.77 6.25 -13.61
C LYS A 25 -2.41 4.80 -13.93
N HIS A 26 -2.67 3.90 -12.99
CA HIS A 26 -2.37 2.47 -13.11
C HIS A 26 -3.62 1.68 -12.72
N PRO A 27 -4.59 1.49 -13.64
CA PRO A 27 -5.88 0.88 -13.29
C PRO A 27 -5.78 -0.58 -12.88
N PHE A 28 -4.70 -1.25 -13.24
CA PHE A 28 -4.53 -2.67 -12.90
C PHE A 28 -3.50 -2.85 -11.81
N PHE A 29 -3.85 -3.62 -10.80
CA PHE A 29 -2.94 -4.03 -9.75
C PHE A 29 -2.85 -5.56 -9.77
N PRO A 30 -1.65 -6.15 -9.65
CA PRO A 30 -1.53 -7.60 -9.69
C PRO A 30 -2.33 -8.27 -8.58
N CYS A 31 -3.11 -9.28 -8.92
CA CYS A 31 -3.87 -10.03 -7.93
C CYS A 31 -3.06 -11.19 -7.34
N ARG A 32 -1.94 -11.56 -7.96
CA ARG A 32 -1.06 -12.60 -7.46
C ARG A 32 -0.10 -12.03 -6.43
N LYS A 33 0.17 -12.84 -5.39
CA LYS A 33 1.01 -12.38 -4.28
C LYS A 33 2.42 -11.99 -4.70
N HIS A 34 3.05 -12.78 -5.57
CA HIS A 34 4.44 -12.52 -5.90
C HIS A 34 4.67 -11.22 -6.69
N PRO A 35 3.95 -10.96 -7.79
CA PRO A 35 4.09 -9.67 -8.47
C PRO A 35 3.69 -8.48 -7.60
N ALA A 36 2.66 -8.66 -6.76
CA ALA A 36 2.25 -7.60 -5.83
C ALA A 36 3.34 -7.31 -4.80
N PHE A 37 4.00 -8.35 -4.30
CA PHE A 37 5.11 -8.19 -3.37
C PHE A 37 6.25 -7.37 -3.97
N VAL A 38 6.56 -7.58 -5.25
CA VAL A 38 7.61 -6.80 -5.92
C VAL A 38 7.28 -5.31 -5.90
N LEU A 39 6.03 -4.96 -6.18
CA LEU A 39 5.60 -3.56 -6.15
C LEU A 39 5.69 -2.97 -4.75
N ILE A 40 5.26 -3.72 -3.75
CA ILE A 40 5.35 -3.29 -2.35
C ILE A 40 6.80 -3.07 -1.95
N ALA A 41 7.67 -3.99 -2.32
CA ALA A 41 9.09 -3.90 -1.99
C ALA A 41 9.74 -2.69 -2.64
N GLU A 42 9.40 -2.37 -3.89
CA GLU A 42 9.92 -1.20 -4.59
C GLU A 42 9.55 0.09 -3.86
N GLU A 43 8.27 0.24 -3.47
CA GLU A 43 7.81 1.43 -2.76
C GLU A 43 8.44 1.53 -1.37
N TYR A 44 8.55 0.43 -0.67
CA TYR A 44 9.19 0.41 0.64
C TYR A 44 10.67 0.80 0.54
N LEU A 45 11.35 0.33 -0.50
CA LEU A 45 12.75 0.66 -0.72
C LEU A 45 12.92 2.16 -0.99
N GLU A 46 12.04 2.78 -1.76
CA GLU A 46 12.08 4.21 -2.01
C GLU A 46 11.88 5.00 -0.73
N LEU A 47 10.95 4.57 0.14
CA LEU A 47 10.76 5.18 1.45
C LEU A 47 12.02 5.06 2.29
N THR A 48 12.63 3.88 2.32
CA THR A 48 13.85 3.63 3.06
C THR A 48 14.98 4.54 2.58
N ARG A 49 15.12 4.70 1.27
CA ARG A 49 16.15 5.58 0.70
C ARG A 49 15.92 7.04 1.08
N ALA A 50 14.67 7.49 1.02
CA ALA A 50 14.35 8.87 1.39
C ALA A 50 14.74 9.18 2.84
N ILE A 51 14.47 8.23 3.73
CA ILE A 51 14.85 8.36 5.15
C ILE A 51 16.36 8.34 5.32
N ASN A 52 17.03 7.38 4.71
CA ASN A 52 18.49 7.23 4.84
C ASN A 52 19.26 8.38 4.22
N ASP A 53 18.73 9.00 3.17
CA ASP A 53 19.38 10.11 2.49
C ASP A 53 19.02 11.46 3.11
N ASN A 54 18.33 11.46 4.24
CA ASN A 54 17.91 12.68 4.95
C ASN A 54 17.14 13.65 4.06
N GLU A 55 16.25 13.12 3.23
CA GLU A 55 15.40 13.96 2.41
C GLU A 55 14.40 14.71 3.28
N SER A 56 13.75 15.72 2.73
CA SER A 56 12.81 16.55 3.49
C SER A 56 11.64 15.70 4.03
N ASP A 57 11.04 16.19 5.11
CA ASP A 57 9.84 15.53 5.67
C ASP A 57 8.75 15.38 4.62
N ALA A 58 8.54 16.39 3.78
CA ALA A 58 7.55 16.34 2.73
C ALA A 58 7.82 15.17 1.77
N ARG A 59 9.09 14.96 1.41
CA ARG A 59 9.47 13.86 0.50
C ARG A 59 9.28 12.50 1.17
N VAL A 60 9.67 12.39 2.44
CA VAL A 60 9.49 11.15 3.20
C VAL A 60 8.00 10.81 3.35
N ILE A 61 7.18 11.82 3.65
CA ILE A 61 5.73 11.64 3.77
C ILE A 61 5.14 11.17 2.44
N GLU A 62 5.58 11.75 1.32
CA GLU A 62 5.14 11.36 -0.01
C GLU A 62 5.42 9.87 -0.26
N GLU A 63 6.64 9.42 0.02
CA GLU A 63 7.01 8.02 -0.16
C GLU A 63 6.26 7.09 0.79
N ALA A 64 5.96 7.56 2.01
CA ALA A 64 5.14 6.79 2.94
C ALA A 64 3.71 6.62 2.41
N PHE A 65 3.14 7.66 1.81
CA PHE A 65 1.83 7.56 1.17
C PHE A 65 1.85 6.57 0.01
N HIS A 66 2.87 6.60 -0.82
CA HIS A 66 3.00 5.66 -1.94
C HIS A 66 3.03 4.21 -1.44
N THR A 67 3.77 3.95 -0.37
CA THR A 67 3.85 2.63 0.23
C THR A 67 2.48 2.20 0.77
N ALA A 68 1.81 3.10 1.49
CA ALA A 68 0.49 2.82 2.06
C ALA A 68 -0.55 2.53 0.98
N VAL A 69 -0.56 3.32 -0.10
CA VAL A 69 -1.47 3.11 -1.23
C VAL A 69 -1.26 1.73 -1.84
N THR A 70 -0.01 1.36 -2.05
CA THR A 70 0.32 0.06 -2.64
C THR A 70 -0.18 -1.08 -1.76
N LEU A 71 0.00 -0.97 -0.43
CA LEU A 71 -0.50 -1.96 0.51
C LEU A 71 -2.02 -2.06 0.50
N LEU A 72 -2.71 -0.91 0.46
CA LEU A 72 -4.17 -0.90 0.42
C LEU A 72 -4.71 -1.50 -0.87
N ARG A 73 -4.06 -1.23 -2.00
CA ARG A 73 -4.43 -1.82 -3.28
C ARG A 73 -4.23 -3.34 -3.25
N PHE A 74 -3.14 -3.79 -2.64
CA PHE A 74 -2.89 -5.22 -2.48
C PHE A 74 -4.00 -5.89 -1.65
N ILE A 75 -4.34 -5.30 -0.50
CA ILE A 75 -5.38 -5.83 0.36
C ILE A 75 -6.71 -5.91 -0.39
N THR A 76 -7.05 -4.85 -1.11
CA THR A 76 -8.29 -4.77 -1.87
C THR A 76 -8.36 -5.85 -2.95
N GLU A 77 -7.28 -6.00 -3.71
CA GLU A 77 -7.24 -7.00 -4.78
C GLU A 77 -7.28 -8.43 -4.24
N LYS A 78 -6.60 -8.69 -3.13
CA LYS A 78 -6.62 -10.02 -2.51
C LYS A 78 -8.02 -10.36 -1.98
N ARG A 79 -8.74 -9.40 -1.45
CA ARG A 79 -10.12 -9.62 -1.00
C ARG A 79 -11.06 -9.96 -2.16
N LYS A 80 -10.85 -9.30 -3.31
CA LYS A 80 -11.66 -9.56 -4.51
C LYS A 80 -11.28 -10.88 -5.18
N ASN A 81 -10.01 -11.21 -5.14
CA ASN A 81 -9.44 -12.36 -5.87
C ASN A 81 -8.64 -13.25 -4.93
N PRO A 82 -9.32 -14.05 -4.10
CA PRO A 82 -8.62 -14.94 -3.17
C PRO A 82 -7.73 -15.93 -3.92
N ASP A 83 -6.58 -16.19 -3.34
CA ASP A 83 -5.63 -17.16 -3.91
C ASP A 83 -6.04 -18.56 -3.48
N LEU A 84 -6.61 -19.31 -4.40
CA LEU A 84 -7.09 -20.67 -4.12
C LEU A 84 -5.95 -21.61 -3.74
N HIS A 85 -4.77 -21.40 -4.32
CA HIS A 85 -3.59 -22.21 -3.96
C HIS A 85 -3.16 -21.95 -2.54
N ALA A 86 -3.20 -20.69 -2.10
CA ALA A 86 -2.86 -20.33 -0.74
C ALA A 86 -3.79 -21.00 0.27
N GLU A 87 -5.08 -21.08 -0.04
CA GLU A 87 -6.03 -21.77 0.82
C GLU A 87 -5.75 -23.25 0.92
N ASN A 88 -5.45 -23.89 -0.21
CA ASN A 88 -5.09 -25.30 -0.24
C ASN A 88 -3.81 -25.57 0.55
N GLU A 89 -2.83 -24.71 0.39
CA GLU A 89 -1.58 -24.83 1.13
C GLU A 89 -1.78 -24.73 2.63
N ARG A 90 -2.64 -23.82 3.08
CA ARG A 90 -2.95 -23.68 4.49
C ARG A 90 -3.64 -24.90 5.07
N ILE A 91 -4.50 -25.53 4.29
CA ILE A 91 -5.17 -26.76 4.71
C ILE A 91 -4.15 -27.89 4.85
N GLU A 92 -3.20 -27.99 3.93
CA GLU A 92 -2.18 -29.02 3.96
C GLU A 92 -1.22 -28.87 5.13
N GLU A 93 -0.92 -27.66 5.55
CA GLU A 93 -0.02 -27.37 6.66
C GLU A 93 -0.58 -27.78 8.01
N LYS A 94 -1.86 -27.98 8.09
CA LYS A 94 -2.52 -28.41 9.32
C LYS A 94 -2.55 -29.92 9.45
#